data_05359e627339883b8ecca93e8f1c2e3d
#
_entry.id   05359e627339883b8ecca93e8f1c2e3d
#
_cell.length_a   1.000
_cell.length_b   1.000
_cell.length_c   1.000
_cell.angle_alpha   90.00
_cell.angle_beta   90.00
_cell.angle_gamma   90.00
#
_symmetry.space_group_name_H-M   'P 1'
#
loop_
_entity.id
_entity.type
_entity.pdbx_description
1 polymer ?
#
loop_
_entity_poly.entity_id
_entity_poly.type
_entity_poly.pdbx_seq_one_letter_code
_entity_poly.pdbx_strand_id
1 'polypeptide(L)' 'LPNRSTYPSPFWVVGISIDGNKGQVNVHPQALEKSGYNYAIDHAIDMARAVYPKSRIEFTFIEEY' A
#
# COMPACT_ATOMS: atom_id res chain seq x y z
N LEU A 1 -22.11 10.86 -8.96
CA LEU A 1 -22.39 11.01 -8.00
C LEU A 1 -21.61 11.41 -6.89
N PRO A 2 -22.17 11.76 -6.00
CA PRO A 2 -21.55 12.26 -4.84
C PRO A 2 -20.54 11.34 -4.27
N ASN A 3 -20.64 10.11 -4.51
CA ASN A 3 -19.70 9.26 -3.97
C ASN A 3 -18.34 9.53 -4.32
N ARG A 4 -18.12 9.99 -5.46
CA ARG A 4 -16.86 10.27 -5.86
C ARG A 4 -16.28 11.30 -5.15
N SER A 5 -16.99 12.24 -4.77
CA SER A 5 -16.42 13.39 -4.14
C SER A 5 -15.96 13.07 -2.77
N THR A 6 -16.33 11.97 -2.20
CA THR A 6 -15.84 11.70 -0.88
C THR A 6 -14.43 11.17 -0.92
N TYR A 7 -13.90 10.89 -2.10
CA TYR A 7 -12.53 10.46 -2.17
C TYR A 7 -11.76 11.49 -2.93
N PRO A 8 -11.24 12.44 -2.23
CA PRO A 8 -10.55 13.54 -2.87
C PRO A 8 -9.36 13.14 -3.67
N SER A 9 -8.74 12.06 -3.34
CA SER A 9 -7.59 11.69 -4.06
C SER A 9 -7.58 10.24 -4.32
N PRO A 10 -6.85 9.80 -5.28
CA PRO A 10 -6.76 8.41 -5.58
C PRO A 10 -6.00 7.73 -4.45
N PHE A 11 -6.03 6.44 -4.45
CA PHE A 11 -5.26 5.70 -3.49
C PHE A 11 -4.26 4.85 -4.25
N TRP A 12 -3.34 4.22 -3.53
CA TRP A 12 -2.30 3.43 -4.15
C TRP A 12 -2.47 1.98 -3.76
N VAL A 13 -2.25 1.09 -4.70
CA VAL A 13 -2.31 -0.33 -4.41
C VAL A 13 -0.88 -0.82 -4.49
N VAL A 14 -0.35 -1.31 -3.38
CA VAL A 14 1.02 -1.77 -3.32
C VAL A 14 1.01 -3.29 -3.27
N GLY A 15 1.62 -3.92 -4.26
CA GLY A 15 1.69 -5.36 -4.30
C GLY A 15 2.87 -5.84 -3.49
N ILE A 16 2.67 -6.88 -2.71
CA ILE A 16 3.73 -7.44 -1.91
C ILE A 16 3.67 -8.95 -2.00
N SER A 17 4.76 -9.59 -1.65
CA SER A 17 4.82 -11.03 -1.63
C SER A 17 5.26 -11.42 -0.23
N ILE A 18 4.51 -12.32 0.40
CA ILE A 18 4.83 -12.77 1.73
C ILE A 18 5.11 -14.26 1.64
N ASP A 19 6.37 -14.62 1.79
CA ASP A 19 6.83 -15.99 1.66
C ASP A 19 6.40 -16.60 0.34
N GLY A 20 6.43 -15.79 -0.71
CA GLY A 20 6.08 -16.26 -2.03
C GLY A 20 4.60 -16.15 -2.38
N ASN A 21 3.76 -15.76 -1.43
CA ASN A 21 2.34 -15.63 -1.69
C ASN A 21 2.03 -14.18 -1.98
N LYS A 22 1.36 -13.93 -3.09
CA LYS A 22 1.09 -12.57 -3.49
C LYS A 22 -0.05 -11.96 -2.74
N GLY A 23 0.08 -10.70 -2.43
CA GLY A 23 -0.98 -9.95 -1.78
C GLY A 23 -0.86 -8.49 -2.14
N GLN A 24 -1.71 -7.67 -1.59
CA GLN A 24 -1.62 -6.24 -1.84
C GLN A 24 -2.19 -5.45 -0.69
N VAL A 25 -1.74 -4.22 -0.56
CA VAL A 25 -2.16 -3.32 0.51
C VAL A 25 -2.61 -2.03 -0.13
N ASN A 26 -3.74 -1.50 0.30
CA ASN A 26 -4.22 -0.23 -0.21
C ASN A 26 -3.75 0.87 0.73
N VAL A 27 -3.08 1.87 0.19
CA VAL A 27 -2.57 2.96 0.98
C VAL A 27 -3.34 4.20 0.58
N HIS A 28 -4.04 4.79 1.54
CA HIS A 28 -4.93 5.90 1.25
C HIS A 28 -4.24 7.26 1.34
N PRO A 29 -4.85 8.25 0.72
CA PRO A 29 -4.24 9.57 0.61
C PRO A 29 -3.69 10.21 1.86
N GLN A 30 -4.35 10.09 2.95
CA GLN A 30 -3.84 10.77 4.09
C GLN A 30 -2.50 10.21 4.53
N ALA A 31 -2.20 8.99 4.16
CA ALA A 31 -0.91 8.46 4.50
C ALA A 31 0.11 8.89 3.45
N LEU A 32 -0.36 9.41 2.33
CA LEU A 32 0.53 9.77 1.26
C LEU A 32 0.93 11.22 1.25
N GLU A 33 0.33 12.03 2.07
CA GLU A 33 0.63 13.43 2.04
C GLU A 33 2.09 13.73 2.28
N LYS A 34 2.83 12.85 2.86
CA LYS A 34 4.20 13.13 3.10
C LYS A 34 5.08 12.90 1.92
N SER A 35 4.84 11.86 1.18
CA SER A 35 5.71 11.63 0.06
C SER A 35 5.05 10.69 -0.87
N GLY A 36 5.50 10.38 -1.92
CA GLY A 36 4.86 9.61 -2.92
C GLY A 36 5.08 8.15 -2.80
N TYR A 37 5.53 7.52 -3.87
CA TYR A 37 5.66 6.11 -3.96
C TYR A 37 6.47 5.48 -2.85
N ASN A 38 7.57 6.07 -2.49
CA ASN A 38 8.42 5.46 -1.48
C ASN A 38 7.71 5.33 -0.16
N TYR A 39 6.92 6.34 0.21
CA TYR A 39 6.21 6.29 1.46
C TYR A 39 5.16 5.20 1.40
N ALA A 40 4.46 5.08 0.28
CA ALA A 40 3.41 4.07 0.14
C ALA A 40 4.01 2.68 0.23
N ILE A 41 5.14 2.45 -0.40
CA ILE A 41 5.80 1.16 -0.38
C ILE A 41 6.25 0.81 1.03
N ASP A 42 6.89 1.76 1.70
CA ASP A 42 7.36 1.49 3.04
C ASP A 42 6.21 1.23 4.00
N HIS A 43 5.13 1.99 3.84
CA HIS A 43 3.98 1.83 4.71
C HIS A 43 3.37 0.44 4.52
N ALA A 44 3.25 -0.02 3.28
CA ALA A 44 2.68 -1.32 2.99
C ALA A 44 3.54 -2.44 3.56
N ILE A 45 4.85 -2.30 3.44
CA ILE A 45 5.74 -3.30 3.96
C ILE A 45 5.70 -3.33 5.48
N ASP A 46 5.61 -2.16 6.10
CA ASP A 46 5.53 -2.11 7.55
C ASP A 46 4.25 -2.77 8.05
N MET A 47 3.14 -2.55 7.36
CA MET A 47 1.88 -3.14 7.76
C MET A 47 1.96 -4.66 7.63
N ALA A 48 2.55 -5.14 6.55
CA ALA A 48 2.68 -6.57 6.35
C ALA A 48 3.59 -7.19 7.41
N ARG A 49 4.66 -6.46 7.75
CA ARG A 49 5.59 -6.99 8.72
C ARG A 49 5.00 -7.01 10.12
N ALA A 50 4.05 -6.14 10.39
CA ALA A 50 3.38 -6.14 11.68
C ALA A 50 2.54 -7.40 11.85
N VAL A 51 1.99 -7.90 10.75
CA VAL A 51 1.15 -9.09 10.80
C VAL A 51 1.99 -10.35 10.65
N TYR A 52 3.04 -10.28 9.84
CA TYR A 52 3.88 -11.44 9.56
C TYR A 52 5.34 -11.12 9.88
N PRO A 53 5.67 -10.97 11.14
CA PRO A 53 7.00 -10.50 11.52
C PRO A 53 8.15 -11.41 11.15
N LYS A 54 7.89 -12.66 10.93
CA LYS A 54 8.96 -13.56 10.59
C LYS A 54 8.98 -14.01 9.14
N SER A 55 8.10 -13.46 8.35
CA SER A 55 8.02 -13.87 6.96
C SER A 55 8.89 -13.00 6.09
N ARG A 56 9.22 -13.49 4.91
CA ARG A 56 9.99 -12.71 3.97
C ARG A 56 8.99 -11.86 3.22
N ILE A 57 9.11 -10.56 3.27
CA ILE A 57 8.20 -9.65 2.63
C ILE A 57 8.93 -8.90 1.55
N GLU A 58 8.41 -8.95 0.33
CA GLU A 58 9.03 -8.28 -0.79
C GLU A 58 8.05 -7.43 -1.55
N PHE A 59 8.50 -6.34 -2.11
CA PHE A 59 7.68 -5.45 -2.89
C PHE A 59 7.59 -6.01 -4.30
N THR A 60 6.41 -5.97 -4.91
CA THR A 60 6.27 -6.46 -6.27
C THR A 60 5.83 -5.36 -7.23
N PHE A 61 4.82 -4.57 -6.90
CA PHE A 61 4.39 -3.52 -7.82
C PHE A 61 3.63 -2.44 -7.05
N ILE A 62 3.40 -1.31 -7.72
CA ILE A 62 2.60 -0.27 -7.13
C ILE A 62 1.80 0.38 -8.25
N GLU A 63 0.53 0.64 -7.99
CA GLU A 63 -0.34 1.28 -8.94
C GLU A 63 -1.11 2.37 -8.25
N GLU A 64 -1.36 3.46 -8.95
CA GLU A 64 -2.08 4.57 -8.40
C GLU A 64 -3.49 4.56 -8.97
N TYR A 65 -4.48 4.69 -8.15
CA TYR A 65 -5.88 4.66 -8.59
C TYR A 65 -6.60 5.99 -8.39
#